data_c44677663ba58238742453a72d446740
#
_entry.id   c44677663ba58238742453a72d446740
#
_cell.length_a   1.000
_cell.length_b   1.000
_cell.length_c   1.000
_cell.angle_alpha   90.00
_cell.angle_beta   90.00
_cell.angle_gamma   90.00
#
_symmetry.space_group_name_H-M   'P 1'
#
loop_
_entity.id
_entity.type
_entity.pdbx_description
1 polymer ?
#
loop_
_entity_poly.entity_id
_entity_poly.type
_entity_poly.pdbx_seq_one_letter_code
_entity_poly.pdbx_strand_id
1 'polypeptide(L)'
;MNTSRLLLAIAAFLIGFSSMAQDVVYVDASAFPVYGKISEETNGRYERLPARLEGVSRKAVWTRGRHSSGLYIRFRSNSTSIHAKWESLFNNTYNHMTDICTKGLDLYALVDGEWRFVAPGRPSADGGSTFTIAKNMTP
;
A
#
# COMPACT_ATOMS: atom_id res chain seq x y z
N MET A 1 -52.39 -14.73 -16.90
CA MET A 1 -51.21 -13.84 -16.66
C MET A 1 -50.29 -14.02 -17.86
N ASN A 2 -50.14 -12.99 -18.72
CA ASN A 2 -49.47 -13.15 -20.02
C ASN A 2 -47.98 -13.37 -19.83
N THR A 3 -47.45 -14.47 -20.34
CA THR A 3 -46.03 -14.85 -20.33
C THR A 3 -45.10 -13.76 -20.86
N SER A 4 -45.56 -12.97 -21.83
CA SER A 4 -44.81 -11.81 -22.38
C SER A 4 -44.58 -10.68 -21.36
N ARG A 5 -45.51 -10.46 -20.42
CA ARG A 5 -45.37 -9.44 -19.36
C ARG A 5 -44.41 -9.89 -18.27
N LEU A 6 -44.37 -11.20 -18.01
CA LEU A 6 -43.42 -11.79 -17.06
C LEU A 6 -41.95 -11.72 -17.58
N LEU A 7 -41.76 -12.00 -18.87
CA LEU A 7 -40.44 -11.89 -19.52
C LEU A 7 -39.91 -10.44 -19.56
N LEU A 8 -40.80 -9.45 -19.78
CA LEU A 8 -40.40 -8.03 -19.74
C LEU A 8 -40.01 -7.58 -18.33
N ALA A 9 -40.69 -8.08 -17.29
CA ALA A 9 -40.39 -7.76 -15.91
C ALA A 9 -39.03 -8.37 -15.46
N ILE A 10 -38.72 -9.59 -15.92
CA ILE A 10 -37.41 -10.24 -15.64
C ILE A 10 -36.30 -9.53 -16.40
N ALA A 11 -36.48 -9.10 -17.64
CA ALA A 11 -35.49 -8.34 -18.39
C ALA A 11 -35.22 -6.96 -17.76
N ALA A 12 -36.26 -6.26 -17.26
CA ALA A 12 -36.07 -4.99 -16.55
C ALA A 12 -35.34 -5.13 -15.21
N PHE A 13 -35.49 -6.26 -14.52
CA PHE A 13 -34.77 -6.51 -13.26
C PHE A 13 -33.28 -6.86 -13.47
N LEU A 14 -32.91 -7.41 -14.63
CA LEU A 14 -31.50 -7.74 -14.96
C LEU A 14 -30.69 -6.51 -15.42
N ILE A 15 -31.32 -5.42 -15.83
CA ILE A 15 -30.59 -4.19 -16.27
C ILE A 15 -30.16 -3.31 -15.08
N GLY A 16 -30.66 -3.57 -13.87
CA GLY A 16 -30.45 -2.73 -12.67
C GLY A 16 -29.13 -2.92 -11.94
N PHE A 17 -28.30 -3.90 -12.28
CA PHE A 17 -26.99 -4.12 -11.65
C PHE A 17 -25.83 -3.74 -12.56
N SER A 18 -25.83 -2.50 -13.04
CA SER A 18 -24.57 -1.90 -13.48
C SER A 18 -23.74 -1.65 -12.23
N SER A 19 -22.85 -2.59 -11.90
CA SER A 19 -21.78 -2.34 -10.91
C SER A 19 -20.98 -1.14 -11.45
N MET A 20 -21.22 0.03 -10.88
CA MET A 20 -20.35 1.21 -11.11
C MET A 20 -18.98 0.81 -10.61
N ALA A 21 -18.08 0.47 -11.54
CA ALA A 21 -16.67 0.32 -11.21
C ALA A 21 -16.21 1.67 -10.65
N GLN A 22 -15.92 1.71 -9.36
CA GLN A 22 -15.41 2.93 -8.72
C GLN A 22 -13.99 3.12 -9.20
N ASP A 23 -13.73 4.24 -9.89
CA ASP A 23 -12.39 4.58 -10.36
C ASP A 23 -11.43 4.72 -9.17
N VAL A 24 -10.27 4.08 -9.27
CA VAL A 24 -9.22 4.17 -8.25
C VAL A 24 -8.48 5.49 -8.43
N VAL A 25 -8.52 6.34 -7.40
CA VAL A 25 -7.77 7.60 -7.36
C VAL A 25 -6.51 7.38 -6.54
N TYR A 26 -5.34 7.62 -7.16
CA TYR A 26 -4.06 7.58 -6.49
C TYR A 26 -3.66 8.98 -6.01
N VAL A 27 -3.28 9.08 -4.74
CA VAL A 27 -2.68 10.26 -4.13
C VAL A 27 -1.20 10.00 -3.94
N ASP A 28 -0.35 10.95 -4.36
CA ASP A 28 1.09 10.82 -4.16
C ASP A 28 1.41 10.80 -2.66
N ALA A 29 2.21 9.83 -2.24
CA ALA A 29 2.58 9.65 -0.84
C ALA A 29 3.42 10.83 -0.29
N SER A 30 3.98 11.68 -1.14
CA SER A 30 4.66 12.92 -0.74
C SER A 30 3.73 13.94 -0.05
N ALA A 31 2.41 13.82 -0.27
CA ALA A 31 1.41 14.65 0.41
C ALA A 31 1.29 14.35 1.92
N PHE A 32 1.88 13.25 2.40
CA PHE A 32 1.80 12.83 3.80
C PHE A 32 3.17 12.88 4.48
N PRO A 33 3.27 13.25 5.76
CA PRO A 33 4.53 13.14 6.49
C PRO A 33 4.96 11.68 6.65
N VAL A 34 6.28 11.46 6.65
CA VAL A 34 6.88 10.14 6.92
C VAL A 34 7.28 10.08 8.38
N TYR A 35 6.88 9.05 9.08
CA TYR A 35 7.19 8.78 10.47
C TYR A 35 8.17 7.60 10.60
N GLY A 36 8.78 7.46 11.79
CA GLY A 36 9.70 6.36 12.11
C GLY A 36 11.15 6.62 11.69
N LYS A 37 11.47 7.81 11.18
CA LYS A 37 12.84 8.23 10.90
C LYS A 37 13.62 8.52 12.18
N ILE A 38 14.94 8.26 12.15
CA ILE A 38 15.88 8.67 13.21
C ILE A 38 16.19 10.17 13.05
N SER A 39 16.19 10.67 11.82
CA SER A 39 16.50 12.06 11.48
C SER A 39 15.71 12.45 10.24
N GLU A 40 15.31 13.72 10.14
CA GLU A 40 14.73 14.28 8.93
C GLU A 40 15.77 14.54 7.83
N GLU A 41 17.05 14.71 8.21
CA GLU A 41 18.16 14.95 7.30
C GLU A 41 18.65 13.64 6.67
N THR A 42 17.87 13.05 5.79
CA THR A 42 18.20 11.81 5.05
C THR A 42 18.36 12.13 3.55
N ASN A 43 19.18 11.35 2.82
CA ASN A 43 19.37 11.54 1.38
C ASN A 43 18.11 11.24 0.57
N GLY A 44 17.32 10.26 1.01
CA GLY A 44 16.07 9.88 0.37
C GLY A 44 14.88 9.97 1.33
N ARG A 45 13.71 10.26 0.77
CA ARG A 45 12.48 10.42 1.56
C ARG A 45 12.20 9.21 2.47
N TYR A 46 12.46 8.02 2.01
CA TYR A 46 12.19 6.76 2.72
C TYR A 46 13.47 6.09 3.25
N GLU A 47 14.55 6.86 3.45
CA GLU A 47 15.77 6.40 4.12
C GLU A 47 15.71 6.71 5.61
N ARG A 48 16.37 5.88 6.44
CA ARG A 48 16.29 5.97 7.89
C ARG A 48 17.48 6.68 8.52
N LEU A 49 18.68 6.51 7.92
CA LEU A 49 19.91 7.04 8.48
C LEU A 49 20.14 8.49 8.06
N PRO A 50 20.67 9.33 8.97
CA PRO A 50 21.08 10.70 8.63
C PRO A 50 22.11 10.73 7.50
N ALA A 51 21.95 11.66 6.56
CA ALA A 51 22.83 11.84 5.41
C ALA A 51 24.32 11.98 5.81
N ARG A 52 24.61 12.63 6.94
CA ARG A 52 25.98 12.82 7.48
C ARG A 52 26.73 11.53 7.78
N LEU A 53 26.06 10.39 7.82
CA LEU A 53 26.67 9.08 8.03
C LEU A 53 27.15 8.42 6.74
N GLU A 54 26.86 9.03 5.58
CA GLU A 54 27.40 8.56 4.31
C GLU A 54 28.93 8.73 4.29
N GLY A 55 29.65 7.70 3.87
CA GLY A 55 31.11 7.68 3.87
C GLY A 55 31.76 7.56 5.25
N VAL A 56 31.06 7.78 6.35
CA VAL A 56 31.54 7.63 7.73
C VAL A 56 31.20 6.25 8.27
N SER A 57 29.98 5.77 8.01
CA SER A 57 29.56 4.43 8.41
C SER A 57 30.19 3.36 7.53
N ARG A 58 30.39 2.17 8.08
CA ARG A 58 30.76 1.02 7.26
C ARG A 58 29.76 0.84 6.11
N LYS A 59 30.25 0.57 4.91
CA LYS A 59 29.43 0.43 3.68
C LYS A 59 28.21 -0.46 3.86
N ALA A 60 28.36 -1.61 4.53
CA ALA A 60 27.25 -2.53 4.78
C ALA A 60 26.17 -1.93 5.68
N VAL A 61 26.53 -1.13 6.68
CA VAL A 61 25.61 -0.44 7.58
C VAL A 61 24.86 0.66 6.81
N TRP A 62 25.59 1.48 6.06
CA TRP A 62 25.01 2.52 5.22
C TRP A 62 23.99 1.95 4.22
N THR A 63 24.39 0.93 3.44
CA THR A 63 23.50 0.29 2.44
C THR A 63 22.23 -0.24 3.09
N ARG A 64 22.32 -0.90 4.26
CA ARG A 64 21.14 -1.42 4.97
C ARG A 64 20.30 -0.32 5.62
N GLY A 65 20.90 0.77 6.01
CA GLY A 65 20.22 1.95 6.54
C GLY A 65 19.31 2.66 5.52
N ARG A 66 19.52 2.43 4.23
CA ARG A 66 18.67 2.96 3.14
C ARG A 66 17.37 2.16 2.94
N HIS A 67 17.20 1.02 3.59
CA HIS A 67 15.93 0.30 3.59
C HIS A 67 14.91 1.03 4.49
N SER A 68 13.65 1.01 4.08
CA SER A 68 12.55 1.77 4.70
C SER A 68 11.81 1.03 5.82
N SER A 69 12.36 -0.08 6.33
CA SER A 69 11.71 -0.84 7.42
C SER A 69 11.40 0.02 8.64
N GLY A 70 10.17 -0.01 9.12
CA GLY A 70 9.70 0.79 10.25
C GLY A 70 9.31 2.23 9.89
N LEU A 71 9.47 2.66 8.65
CA LEU A 71 8.91 3.92 8.18
C LEU A 71 7.45 3.74 7.82
N TYR A 72 6.63 4.74 8.09
CA TYR A 72 5.21 4.70 7.77
C TYR A 72 4.65 6.10 7.46
N ILE A 73 3.53 6.13 6.76
CA ILE A 73 2.69 7.30 6.56
C ILE A 73 1.35 7.06 7.27
N ARG A 74 0.67 8.14 7.66
CA ARG A 74 -0.69 8.10 8.20
C ARG A 74 -1.62 8.89 7.32
N PHE A 75 -2.79 8.35 7.05
CA PHE A 75 -3.84 9.02 6.32
C PHE A 75 -5.21 8.62 6.87
N ARG A 76 -6.25 9.36 6.49
CA ARG A 76 -7.65 9.01 6.73
C ARG A 76 -8.34 8.84 5.39
N SER A 77 -9.26 7.91 5.32
CA SER A 77 -10.03 7.65 4.11
C SER A 77 -11.44 7.18 4.49
N ASN A 78 -12.40 7.55 3.66
CA ASN A 78 -13.76 7.01 3.65
C ASN A 78 -13.97 6.06 2.44
N SER A 79 -12.89 5.60 1.82
CA SER A 79 -12.93 4.70 0.67
C SER A 79 -13.30 3.29 1.09
N THR A 80 -13.97 2.57 0.19
CA THR A 80 -14.32 1.15 0.37
C THR A 80 -13.18 0.21 0.02
N SER A 81 -12.07 0.74 -0.55
CA SER A 81 -10.87 -0.03 -0.87
C SER A 81 -9.60 0.82 -0.72
N ILE A 82 -8.49 0.17 -0.40
CA ILE A 82 -7.15 0.76 -0.35
C ILE A 82 -6.27 0.07 -1.38
N HIS A 83 -5.72 0.88 -2.27
CA HIS A 83 -4.75 0.48 -3.27
C HIS A 83 -3.42 1.16 -2.98
N ALA A 84 -2.33 0.45 -3.19
CA ALA A 84 -1.00 1.02 -3.11
C ALA A 84 -0.22 0.78 -4.40
N LYS A 85 0.60 1.78 -4.76
CA LYS A 85 1.58 1.67 -5.82
C LYS A 85 2.93 2.11 -5.26
N TRP A 86 3.94 1.27 -5.39
CA TRP A 86 5.29 1.56 -4.89
C TRP A 86 6.36 0.93 -5.75
N GLU A 87 7.55 1.42 -5.61
CA GLU A 87 8.77 0.92 -6.22
C GLU A 87 9.82 0.68 -5.13
N SER A 88 10.53 -0.45 -5.20
CA SER A 88 11.58 -0.78 -4.26
C SER A 88 12.92 -0.24 -4.76
N LEU A 89 13.66 0.49 -3.91
CA LEU A 89 15.01 0.95 -4.23
C LEU A 89 15.98 -0.23 -4.52
N PHE A 90 15.77 -1.34 -3.82
CA PHE A 90 16.55 -2.57 -3.99
C PHE A 90 15.61 -3.74 -4.33
N ASN A 91 15.88 -4.42 -5.44
CA ASN A 91 15.15 -5.61 -5.83
C ASN A 91 15.93 -6.90 -5.48
N ASN A 92 16.45 -6.96 -4.26
CA ASN A 92 17.21 -8.10 -3.79
C ASN A 92 16.27 -9.25 -3.38
N THR A 93 16.66 -10.47 -3.73
CA THR A 93 16.05 -11.71 -3.25
C THR A 93 16.99 -12.38 -2.25
N TYR A 94 16.43 -12.86 -1.14
CA TYR A 94 17.19 -13.50 -0.07
C TYR A 94 16.69 -14.94 0.14
N ASN A 95 17.61 -15.87 0.39
CA ASN A 95 17.26 -17.28 0.60
C ASN A 95 16.57 -17.56 1.96
N HIS A 96 16.60 -16.58 2.86
CA HIS A 96 16.07 -16.70 4.24
C HIS A 96 14.92 -15.71 4.52
N MET A 97 14.51 -14.92 3.52
CA MET A 97 13.42 -13.95 3.64
C MET A 97 12.55 -13.97 2.38
N THR A 98 11.25 -13.89 2.56
CA THR A 98 10.30 -13.80 1.43
C THR A 98 10.30 -12.39 0.84
N ASP A 99 9.93 -12.26 -0.42
CA ASP A 99 9.82 -10.98 -1.10
C ASP A 99 8.83 -10.02 -0.41
N ILE A 100 7.78 -10.55 0.18
CA ILE A 100 6.83 -9.73 0.94
C ILE A 100 7.46 -9.08 2.19
N CYS A 101 8.39 -9.77 2.85
CA CYS A 101 9.11 -9.22 4.00
C CYS A 101 10.16 -8.17 3.60
N THR A 102 10.71 -8.26 2.39
CA THR A 102 11.82 -7.42 1.94
C THR A 102 11.38 -6.22 1.10
N LYS A 103 10.24 -6.33 0.41
CA LYS A 103 9.77 -5.37 -0.59
C LYS A 103 8.27 -5.03 -0.44
N GLY A 104 7.55 -5.69 0.46
CA GLY A 104 6.13 -5.48 0.67
C GLY A 104 5.81 -4.24 1.51
N LEU A 105 4.53 -3.94 1.59
CA LEU A 105 3.96 -2.92 2.48
C LEU A 105 3.01 -3.59 3.47
N ASP A 106 2.87 -3.00 4.66
CA ASP A 106 1.88 -3.42 5.64
C ASP A 106 0.83 -2.33 5.84
N LEU A 107 -0.44 -2.71 5.78
CA LEU A 107 -1.55 -1.84 6.13
C LEU A 107 -1.99 -2.12 7.56
N TYR A 108 -2.07 -1.06 8.36
CA TYR A 108 -2.66 -1.06 9.69
C TYR A 108 -3.86 -0.12 9.74
N ALA A 109 -4.88 -0.47 10.47
CA ALA A 109 -6.03 0.39 10.78
C ALA A 109 -6.07 0.72 12.26
N LEU A 110 -6.47 1.95 12.59
CA LEU A 110 -6.73 2.36 13.97
C LEU A 110 -8.16 1.96 14.33
N VAL A 111 -8.32 0.96 15.18
CA VAL A 111 -9.60 0.43 15.65
C VAL A 111 -9.64 0.52 17.16
N ASP A 112 -10.62 1.22 17.72
CA ASP A 112 -10.80 1.42 19.16
C ASP A 112 -9.54 1.98 19.87
N GLY A 113 -8.80 2.86 19.17
CA GLY A 113 -7.57 3.47 19.68
C GLY A 113 -6.32 2.62 19.53
N GLU A 114 -6.40 1.42 18.99
CA GLU A 114 -5.28 0.50 18.78
C GLU A 114 -4.98 0.29 17.29
N TRP A 115 -3.68 0.24 16.95
CA TRP A 115 -3.25 -0.10 15.59
C TRP A 115 -3.31 -1.61 15.39
N ARG A 116 -4.15 -2.05 14.46
CA ARG A 116 -4.33 -3.46 14.10
C ARG A 116 -3.85 -3.71 12.68
N PHE A 117 -3.09 -4.78 12.50
CA PHE A 117 -2.69 -5.25 11.18
C PHE A 117 -3.90 -5.66 10.35
N VAL A 118 -3.98 -5.20 9.12
CA VAL A 118 -5.08 -5.52 8.19
C VAL A 118 -4.63 -6.52 7.13
N ALA A 119 -3.63 -6.15 6.34
CA ALA A 119 -3.14 -6.99 5.25
C ALA A 119 -1.79 -6.49 4.72
N PRO A 120 -0.99 -7.37 4.11
CA PRO A 120 0.23 -6.97 3.43
C PRO A 120 -0.05 -6.62 1.97
N GLY A 121 0.62 -5.61 1.44
CA GLY A 121 0.77 -5.35 0.01
C GLY A 121 1.89 -6.21 -0.56
N ARG A 122 1.60 -7.01 -1.57
CA ARG A 122 2.55 -7.95 -2.17
C ARG A 122 3.33 -7.29 -3.30
N PRO A 123 4.68 -7.42 -3.30
CA PRO A 123 5.50 -6.93 -4.40
C PRO A 123 5.35 -7.84 -5.63
N SER A 124 5.58 -7.26 -6.80
CA SER A 124 5.80 -8.01 -8.03
C SER A 124 7.27 -8.43 -8.19
N ALA A 125 7.54 -9.38 -9.08
CA ALA A 125 8.88 -9.93 -9.27
C ALA A 125 9.91 -8.92 -9.80
N ASP A 126 9.47 -7.87 -10.48
CA ASP A 126 10.29 -6.78 -11.02
C ASP A 126 10.64 -5.69 -9.99
N GLY A 127 10.11 -5.80 -8.75
CA GLY A 127 10.34 -4.84 -7.67
C GLY A 127 9.40 -3.64 -7.67
N GLY A 128 8.63 -3.42 -8.74
CA GLY A 128 7.51 -2.48 -8.77
C GLY A 128 6.23 -3.19 -8.36
N SER A 129 5.27 -2.47 -7.80
CA SER A 129 4.02 -3.09 -7.37
C SER A 129 2.84 -2.14 -7.45
N THR A 130 1.72 -2.69 -7.90
CA THR A 130 0.39 -2.09 -7.75
C THR A 130 -0.51 -3.17 -7.17
N PHE A 131 -1.04 -2.92 -5.98
CA PHE A 131 -1.76 -3.94 -5.24
C PHE A 131 -2.98 -3.38 -4.51
N THR A 132 -4.09 -4.12 -4.56
CA THR A 132 -5.25 -3.84 -3.70
C THR A 132 -5.02 -4.47 -2.35
N ILE A 133 -4.71 -3.65 -1.34
CA ILE A 133 -4.38 -4.15 0.00
C ILE A 133 -5.66 -4.48 0.78
N ALA A 134 -6.68 -3.62 0.69
CA ALA A 134 -7.97 -3.85 1.33
C ALA A 134 -9.12 -3.53 0.37
N LYS A 135 -10.25 -4.22 0.52
CA LYS A 135 -11.48 -4.02 -0.23
C LYS A 135 -12.70 -4.34 0.65
N ASN A 136 -13.87 -3.88 0.21
CA ASN A 136 -15.13 -4.06 0.93
C ASN A 136 -15.10 -3.46 2.35
N MET A 137 -14.38 -2.34 2.52
CA MET A 137 -14.37 -1.61 3.77
C MET A 137 -15.68 -0.83 3.93
N THR A 138 -16.12 -0.67 5.18
CA THR A 138 -17.20 0.27 5.52
C THR A 138 -16.61 1.66 5.67
N PRO A 139 -17.15 2.70 4.97
CA PRO A 139 -16.71 4.08 5.09
C PRO A 139 -16.85 4.64 6.50
#